data_6126d78ab1eab1585816eebaa70db36b
#
_entry.id   6126d78ab1eab1585816eebaa70db36b
#
_cell.length_a   1.000
_cell.length_b   1.000
_cell.length_c   1.000
_cell.angle_alpha   90.00
_cell.angle_beta   90.00
_cell.angle_gamma   90.00
#
_symmetry.space_group_name_H-M   'P 1'
#
loop_
_entity.id
_entity.type
_entity.pdbx_description
1 polymer ?
#
loop_
_entity_poly.entity_id
_entity_poly.type
_entity_poly.pdbx_seq_one_letter_code
_entity_poly.pdbx_strand_id
1 'polypeptide(L)'
;MKLDRFGFANEEAISILENRFEVVLPEDYKRFLLQENGGRNTAYKYKNLVRISQISEEINIDVMFGVETNIKNADIEQWTSEYRDDLFPNSIIIGDTIQHGFIVFWLSNEENRGIYYYDDTYEFESSTDDVNAYFLANSFSEFLSMVEN
;
A
#
# COMPACT_ATOMS: atom_id res chain seq x y z
N MET A 1 -1.66 -7.12 -11.15
CA MET A 1 -2.67 -6.21 -10.54
C MET A 1 -3.33 -5.41 -11.64
N LYS A 2 -4.63 -5.33 -11.63
CA LYS A 2 -5.42 -4.57 -12.62
C LYS A 2 -6.31 -3.56 -11.92
N LEU A 3 -6.12 -2.28 -12.26
CA LEU A 3 -6.87 -1.17 -11.67
C LEU A 3 -7.22 -0.16 -12.76
N ASP A 4 -8.29 0.58 -12.53
CA ASP A 4 -8.58 1.79 -13.28
C ASP A 4 -7.70 2.89 -12.70
N ARG A 5 -6.64 3.25 -13.41
CA ARG A 5 -5.59 4.15 -12.92
C ARG A 5 -6.11 5.56 -12.70
N PHE A 6 -5.52 6.26 -11.74
CA PHE A 6 -5.88 7.64 -11.44
C PHE A 6 -5.20 8.66 -12.37
N GLY A 7 -4.10 8.30 -13.01
CA GLY A 7 -3.40 9.18 -13.93
C GLY A 7 -1.88 9.09 -13.79
N PHE A 8 -1.25 10.25 -13.68
CA PHE A 8 0.21 10.34 -13.59
C PHE A 8 0.57 11.25 -12.43
N ALA A 9 1.47 10.81 -11.54
CA ALA A 9 2.08 11.73 -10.59
C ALA A 9 3.19 12.51 -11.28
N ASN A 10 3.54 13.69 -10.74
CA ASN A 10 4.75 14.37 -11.16
C ASN A 10 5.86 14.18 -10.12
N GLU A 11 7.10 14.37 -10.54
CA GLU A 11 8.25 14.13 -9.68
C GLU A 11 8.31 15.08 -8.47
N GLU A 12 7.83 16.31 -8.63
CA GLU A 12 7.78 17.27 -7.52
C GLU A 12 6.83 16.79 -6.42
N ALA A 13 5.65 16.32 -6.80
CA ALA A 13 4.68 15.81 -5.83
C ALA A 13 5.22 14.59 -5.08
N ILE A 14 5.95 13.71 -5.77
CA ILE A 14 6.63 12.57 -5.14
C ILE A 14 7.68 13.05 -4.15
N SER A 15 8.50 14.05 -4.52
CA SER A 15 9.53 14.60 -3.63
C SER A 15 8.92 15.25 -2.38
N ILE A 16 7.80 15.93 -2.53
CA ILE A 16 7.07 16.50 -1.39
C ILE A 16 6.60 15.41 -0.44
N LEU A 17 6.06 14.32 -0.98
CA LEU A 17 5.63 13.17 -0.18
C LEU A 17 6.81 12.56 0.57
N GLU A 18 7.95 12.35 -0.11
CA GLU A 18 9.16 11.81 0.50
C GLU A 18 9.64 12.66 1.66
N ASN A 19 9.67 13.98 1.47
CA ASN A 19 10.09 14.91 2.51
C ASN A 19 9.14 14.92 3.70
N ARG A 20 7.84 14.88 3.43
CA ARG A 20 6.83 14.91 4.50
C ARG A 20 6.92 13.72 5.43
N PHE A 21 7.15 12.53 4.90
CA PHE A 21 7.20 11.29 5.69
C PHE A 21 8.61 10.78 5.95
N GLU A 22 9.62 11.56 5.54
CA GLU A 22 11.04 11.22 5.75
C GLU A 22 11.38 9.84 5.18
N VAL A 23 10.97 9.60 3.94
CA VAL A 23 11.20 8.34 3.23
C VAL A 23 11.82 8.61 1.87
N VAL A 24 12.48 7.58 1.33
CA VAL A 24 12.96 7.58 -0.06
C VAL A 24 12.26 6.44 -0.77
N LEU A 25 11.46 6.76 -1.77
CA LEU A 25 10.72 5.75 -2.52
C LEU A 25 11.67 4.99 -3.47
N PRO A 26 11.56 3.65 -3.53
CA PRO A 26 12.32 2.87 -4.50
C PRO A 26 11.92 3.21 -5.94
N GLU A 27 12.85 3.02 -6.88
CA GLU A 27 12.64 3.37 -8.28
C GLU A 27 11.45 2.64 -8.91
N ASP A 28 11.24 1.36 -8.59
CA ASP A 28 10.11 0.59 -9.12
C ASP A 28 8.75 1.19 -8.67
N TYR A 29 8.67 1.60 -7.42
CA TYR A 29 7.45 2.21 -6.90
C TYR A 29 7.23 3.63 -7.44
N LYS A 30 8.29 4.43 -7.54
CA LYS A 30 8.21 5.75 -8.19
C LYS A 30 7.69 5.64 -9.62
N ARG A 31 8.18 4.66 -10.37
CA ARG A 31 7.74 4.43 -11.75
C ARG A 31 6.25 4.14 -11.80
N PHE A 32 5.76 3.33 -10.87
CA PHE A 32 4.32 3.05 -10.77
C PHE A 32 3.52 4.33 -10.55
N LEU A 33 3.94 5.19 -9.62
CA LEU A 33 3.26 6.45 -9.34
C LEU A 33 3.31 7.40 -10.56
N LEU A 34 4.45 7.48 -11.23
CA LEU A 34 4.59 8.32 -12.42
C LEU A 34 3.72 7.86 -13.58
N GLN A 35 3.52 6.57 -13.75
CA GLN A 35 2.80 5.99 -14.87
C GLN A 35 1.31 5.78 -14.62
N GLU A 36 0.92 5.48 -13.39
CA GLU A 36 -0.45 5.13 -13.05
C GLU A 36 -1.04 5.94 -11.91
N ASN A 37 -0.18 6.41 -11.03
CA ASN A 37 -0.54 7.17 -9.82
C ASN A 37 -1.61 6.46 -8.98
N GLY A 38 -1.50 5.13 -8.85
CA GLY A 38 -2.50 4.33 -8.18
C GLY A 38 -3.70 4.00 -9.06
N GLY A 39 -4.78 3.61 -8.44
CA GLY A 39 -6.00 3.25 -9.18
C GLY A 39 -6.98 2.51 -8.31
N ARG A 40 -8.16 2.27 -8.86
CA ARG A 40 -9.26 1.61 -8.17
C ARG A 40 -9.73 0.38 -8.94
N ASN A 41 -10.10 -0.65 -8.22
CA ASN A 41 -10.78 -1.82 -8.79
C ASN A 41 -12.28 -1.52 -8.90
N THR A 42 -12.66 -0.76 -9.94
CA THR A 42 -14.02 -0.30 -10.13
C THR A 42 -14.98 -1.48 -10.29
N ALA A 43 -16.06 -1.46 -9.48
CA ALA A 43 -17.07 -2.51 -9.47
C ALA A 43 -16.50 -3.92 -9.19
N TYR A 44 -15.33 -3.97 -8.53
CA TYR A 44 -14.66 -5.23 -8.17
C TYR A 44 -14.50 -6.19 -9.36
N LYS A 45 -14.18 -5.63 -10.53
CA LYS A 45 -14.04 -6.39 -11.78
C LYS A 45 -12.92 -7.42 -11.75
N TYR A 46 -11.89 -7.12 -11.00
CA TYR A 46 -10.68 -7.94 -10.97
C TYR A 46 -10.52 -8.59 -9.61
N LYS A 47 -9.92 -9.74 -9.61
CA LYS A 47 -9.67 -10.50 -8.39
C LYS A 47 -8.62 -9.82 -7.52
N ASN A 48 -7.53 -9.40 -8.12
CA ASN A 48 -6.38 -8.76 -7.46
C ASN A 48 -6.03 -9.43 -6.13
N LEU A 49 -5.91 -10.75 -6.17
CA LEU A 49 -5.73 -11.58 -4.98
C LEU A 49 -4.27 -11.62 -4.56
N VAL A 50 -4.05 -11.46 -3.26
CA VAL A 50 -2.73 -11.64 -2.64
C VAL A 50 -2.88 -12.62 -1.49
N ARG A 51 -1.98 -13.62 -1.43
CA ARG A 51 -1.96 -14.59 -0.35
C ARG A 51 -1.01 -14.14 0.75
N ILE A 52 -1.50 -14.21 1.98
CA ILE A 52 -0.67 -13.95 3.16
C ILE A 52 -0.20 -15.31 3.67
N SER A 53 1.00 -15.71 3.26
CA SER A 53 1.49 -17.07 3.53
C SER A 53 1.65 -17.38 5.02
N GLN A 54 1.97 -16.39 5.85
CA GLN A 54 2.18 -16.57 7.29
C GLN A 54 0.95 -17.11 8.02
N ILE A 55 -0.25 -16.75 7.56
CA ILE A 55 -1.50 -17.10 8.23
C ILE A 55 -2.46 -17.85 7.33
N SER A 56 -2.05 -18.21 6.12
CA SER A 56 -2.88 -18.90 5.12
C SER A 56 -4.20 -18.19 4.82
N GLU A 57 -4.14 -16.86 4.75
CA GLU A 57 -5.30 -16.03 4.43
C GLU A 57 -5.09 -15.31 3.10
N GLU A 58 -6.15 -14.76 2.55
CA GLU A 58 -6.13 -14.06 1.28
C GLU A 58 -6.77 -12.68 1.42
N ILE A 59 -6.23 -11.72 0.66
CA ILE A 59 -6.78 -10.36 0.58
C ILE A 59 -6.95 -9.98 -0.88
N ASN A 60 -7.81 -9.00 -1.14
CA ASN A 60 -8.07 -8.50 -2.48
C ASN A 60 -7.82 -7.00 -2.52
N ILE A 61 -6.91 -6.57 -3.37
CA ILE A 61 -6.59 -5.15 -3.51
C ILE A 61 -7.80 -4.43 -4.13
N ASP A 62 -8.24 -3.38 -3.45
CA ASP A 62 -9.34 -2.53 -3.92
C ASP A 62 -8.82 -1.22 -4.49
N VAL A 63 -7.98 -0.51 -3.74
CA VAL A 63 -7.41 0.77 -4.16
C VAL A 63 -5.91 0.77 -3.90
N MET A 64 -5.14 1.23 -4.87
CA MET A 64 -3.76 1.67 -4.63
C MET A 64 -3.79 3.19 -4.64
N PHE A 65 -3.34 3.80 -3.55
CA PHE A 65 -3.37 5.25 -3.39
C PHE A 65 -2.30 5.93 -4.23
N GLY A 66 -2.54 7.19 -4.56
CA GLY A 66 -1.64 7.99 -5.36
C GLY A 66 -1.19 9.26 -4.63
N VAL A 67 -0.59 10.17 -5.39
CA VAL A 67 -0.06 11.45 -4.91
C VAL A 67 -0.76 12.57 -5.65
N GLU A 68 -1.36 13.51 -4.90
CA GLU A 68 -2.09 14.63 -5.47
C GLU A 68 -3.09 14.22 -6.56
N THR A 69 -3.90 13.20 -6.23
CA THR A 69 -4.85 12.65 -7.21
C THR A 69 -6.05 13.56 -7.48
N ASN A 70 -6.38 14.45 -6.55
CA ASN A 70 -7.60 15.24 -6.55
C ASN A 70 -8.87 14.37 -6.46
N ILE A 71 -8.73 13.14 -6.02
CA ILE A 71 -9.82 12.19 -5.81
C ILE A 71 -9.95 11.98 -4.30
N LYS A 72 -11.17 12.08 -3.80
CA LYS A 72 -11.43 11.91 -2.37
C LYS A 72 -10.99 10.52 -1.90
N ASN A 73 -10.26 10.49 -0.78
CA ASN A 73 -9.80 9.26 -0.13
C ASN A 73 -8.85 8.40 -0.99
N ALA A 74 -8.18 9.02 -1.96
CA ALA A 74 -7.28 8.31 -2.86
C ALA A 74 -5.80 8.64 -2.68
N ASP A 75 -5.45 9.46 -1.68
CA ASP A 75 -4.07 9.92 -1.52
C ASP A 75 -3.33 9.22 -0.38
N ILE A 76 -2.09 8.84 -0.65
CA ILE A 76 -1.16 8.27 0.32
C ILE A 76 -1.03 9.18 1.54
N GLU A 77 -0.90 10.49 1.31
CA GLU A 77 -0.72 11.47 2.39
C GLU A 77 -1.88 11.44 3.38
N GLN A 78 -3.10 11.41 2.90
CA GLN A 78 -4.29 11.40 3.74
C GLN A 78 -4.29 10.21 4.71
N TRP A 79 -4.15 9.02 4.15
CA TRP A 79 -4.22 7.78 4.95
C TRP A 79 -3.03 7.62 5.87
N THR A 80 -1.84 7.94 5.39
CA THR A 80 -0.63 7.86 6.22
C THR A 80 -0.69 8.83 7.38
N SER A 81 -1.16 10.05 7.16
CA SER A 81 -1.30 11.05 8.23
C SER A 81 -2.35 10.64 9.26
N GLU A 82 -3.46 10.08 8.81
CA GLU A 82 -4.55 9.64 9.69
C GLU A 82 -4.11 8.52 10.64
N TYR A 83 -3.31 7.58 10.14
CA TYR A 83 -2.86 6.42 10.92
C TYR A 83 -1.41 6.53 11.42
N ARG A 84 -0.82 7.73 11.36
CA ARG A 84 0.63 7.93 11.64
C ARG A 84 1.06 7.35 12.98
N ASP A 85 0.25 7.54 14.02
CA ASP A 85 0.59 7.11 15.37
C ASP A 85 0.52 5.58 15.55
N ASP A 86 -0.20 4.89 14.67
CA ASP A 86 -0.36 3.44 14.69
C ASP A 86 0.66 2.71 13.81
N LEU A 87 1.46 3.45 13.05
CA LEU A 87 2.41 2.89 12.10
C LEU A 87 3.85 3.02 12.58
N PHE A 88 4.72 2.14 12.09
CA PHE A 88 6.15 2.29 12.29
C PHE A 88 6.67 3.56 11.61
N PRO A 89 7.69 4.22 12.18
CA PRO A 89 8.35 5.34 11.50
C PRO A 89 8.87 4.93 10.12
N ASN A 90 8.86 5.86 9.19
CA ASN A 90 9.34 5.63 7.82
C ASN A 90 8.47 4.64 7.04
N SER A 91 7.20 4.53 7.38
CA SER A 91 6.24 3.75 6.61
C SER A 91 5.14 4.64 6.04
N ILE A 92 4.57 4.20 4.92
CA ILE A 92 3.46 4.89 4.27
C ILE A 92 2.38 3.87 3.91
N ILE A 93 1.12 4.30 3.93
CA ILE A 93 -0.01 3.48 3.49
C ILE A 93 -0.17 3.68 1.99
N ILE A 94 -0.01 2.62 1.22
CA ILE A 94 -0.04 2.69 -0.24
C ILE A 94 -1.30 2.12 -0.88
N GLY A 95 -2.15 1.45 -0.11
CA GLY A 95 -3.38 0.90 -0.65
C GLY A 95 -4.29 0.35 0.42
N ASP A 96 -5.48 -0.06 0.01
CA ASP A 96 -6.42 -0.76 0.86
C ASP A 96 -6.98 -2.00 0.18
N THR A 97 -7.78 -2.75 0.92
CA THR A 97 -8.32 -4.02 0.47
C THR A 97 -9.81 -4.10 0.73
N ILE A 98 -10.46 -5.05 0.06
CA ILE A 98 -11.88 -5.36 0.29
C ILE A 98 -12.10 -5.81 1.74
N GLN A 99 -11.10 -6.43 2.35
CA GLN A 99 -11.13 -6.90 3.74
C GLN A 99 -10.89 -5.78 4.76
N HIS A 100 -10.85 -4.52 4.32
CA HIS A 100 -10.73 -3.30 5.13
C HIS A 100 -9.36 -3.02 5.73
N GLY A 101 -8.37 -3.87 5.54
CA GLY A 101 -7.00 -3.60 5.96
C GLY A 101 -6.21 -2.81 4.92
N PHE A 102 -5.00 -2.41 5.28
CA PHE A 102 -4.15 -1.56 4.45
C PHE A 102 -2.90 -2.27 3.95
N ILE A 103 -2.45 -1.86 2.78
CA ILE A 103 -1.13 -2.21 2.27
C ILE A 103 -0.17 -1.10 2.71
N VAL A 104 0.85 -1.48 3.48
CA VAL A 104 1.81 -0.55 4.07
C VAL A 104 3.19 -0.84 3.50
N PHE A 105 3.89 0.20 3.07
CA PHE A 105 5.28 0.10 2.64
C PHE A 105 6.18 0.64 3.75
N TRP A 106 6.95 -0.25 4.40
CA TRP A 106 7.92 0.12 5.41
C TRP A 106 9.25 0.39 4.72
N LEU A 107 9.64 1.66 4.71
CA LEU A 107 10.77 2.16 3.92
C LEU A 107 11.99 2.48 4.79
N SER A 108 12.14 1.78 5.90
CA SER A 108 13.35 1.89 6.73
C SER A 108 14.56 1.28 5.99
N ASN A 109 15.76 1.61 6.45
CA ASN A 109 17.00 1.03 5.92
C ASN A 109 17.39 -0.28 6.62
N GLU A 110 16.48 -0.85 7.42
CA GLU A 110 16.73 -2.02 8.24
C GLU A 110 16.19 -3.30 7.60
N GLU A 111 16.43 -4.42 8.26
CA GLU A 111 16.00 -5.75 7.80
C GLU A 111 14.49 -5.88 7.58
N ASN A 112 13.72 -5.03 8.24
CA ASN A 112 12.28 -5.09 8.18
C ASN A 112 11.67 -4.35 6.97
N ARG A 113 12.51 -3.75 6.14
CA ARG A 113 12.04 -3.05 4.93
C ARG A 113 11.21 -3.98 4.06
N GLY A 114 10.04 -3.52 3.64
CA GLY A 114 9.17 -4.31 2.77
C GLY A 114 7.73 -3.85 2.78
N ILE A 115 6.89 -4.65 2.14
CA ILE A 115 5.46 -4.40 2.04
C ILE A 115 4.72 -5.36 2.96
N TYR A 116 3.77 -4.82 3.72
CA TYR A 116 3.03 -5.53 4.75
C TYR A 116 1.53 -5.30 4.58
N TYR A 117 0.75 -6.26 5.04
CA TYR A 117 -0.69 -6.07 5.23
C TYR A 117 -0.96 -5.68 6.68
N TYR A 118 -1.61 -4.56 6.89
CA TYR A 118 -1.99 -4.07 8.22
C TYR A 118 -3.49 -4.32 8.44
N ASP A 119 -3.80 -5.28 9.32
CA ASP A 119 -5.17 -5.67 9.68
C ASP A 119 -5.64 -4.85 10.88
N ASP A 120 -5.93 -3.57 10.64
CA ASP A 120 -6.26 -2.60 11.68
C ASP A 120 -7.60 -2.86 12.37
N THR A 121 -8.51 -3.59 11.73
CA THR A 121 -9.82 -3.93 12.28
C THR A 121 -9.90 -5.35 12.84
N TYR A 122 -8.76 -6.06 12.89
CA TYR A 122 -8.69 -7.45 13.36
C TYR A 122 -9.68 -8.38 12.65
N GLU A 123 -9.76 -8.24 11.34
CA GLU A 123 -10.60 -9.08 10.49
C GLU A 123 -10.18 -10.56 10.56
N PHE A 124 -8.87 -10.82 10.68
CA PHE A 124 -8.36 -12.17 10.79
C PHE A 124 -8.31 -12.63 12.24
N GLU A 125 -8.64 -13.89 12.47
CA GLU A 125 -8.63 -14.50 13.79
C GLU A 125 -7.26 -14.42 14.47
N SER A 126 -6.19 -14.49 13.69
CA SER A 126 -4.81 -14.40 14.19
C SER A 126 -4.40 -12.99 14.64
N SER A 127 -5.14 -11.96 14.25
CA SER A 127 -4.76 -10.57 14.54
C SER A 127 -5.07 -10.18 15.97
N THR A 128 -4.08 -9.55 16.61
CA THR A 128 -4.18 -9.04 17.99
C THR A 128 -3.51 -7.67 18.07
N ASP A 129 -3.55 -7.02 19.23
CA ASP A 129 -2.85 -5.75 19.45
C ASP A 129 -1.34 -5.89 19.23
N ASP A 130 -0.77 -7.06 19.48
CA ASP A 130 0.66 -7.31 19.34
C ASP A 130 1.07 -7.77 17.96
N VAL A 131 0.17 -8.45 17.23
CA VAL A 131 0.44 -9.00 15.89
C VAL A 131 -0.74 -8.72 14.99
N ASN A 132 -0.65 -7.68 14.18
CA ASN A 132 -1.69 -7.30 13.22
C ASN A 132 -1.12 -6.79 11.90
N ALA A 133 0.18 -6.98 11.68
CA ALA A 133 0.84 -6.65 10.42
C ALA A 133 1.57 -7.89 9.90
N TYR A 134 1.37 -8.23 8.65
CA TYR A 134 1.86 -9.45 8.03
C TYR A 134 2.71 -9.14 6.83
N PHE A 135 3.93 -9.68 6.79
CA PHE A 135 4.85 -9.47 5.67
C PHE A 135 4.29 -10.05 4.37
N LEU A 136 4.42 -9.30 3.29
CA LEU A 136 4.00 -9.71 1.95
C LEU A 136 5.17 -9.84 0.99
N ALA A 137 5.98 -8.80 0.84
CA ALA A 137 7.01 -8.75 -0.19
C ALA A 137 8.19 -7.86 0.22
N ASN A 138 9.36 -8.12 -0.34
CA ASN A 138 10.56 -7.32 -0.09
C ASN A 138 10.60 -6.03 -0.91
N SER A 139 9.93 -6.01 -2.06
CA SER A 139 9.94 -4.87 -2.99
C SER A 139 8.57 -4.69 -3.63
N PHE A 140 8.37 -3.55 -4.24
CA PHE A 140 7.13 -3.29 -4.98
C PHE A 140 7.01 -4.20 -6.20
N SER A 141 8.09 -4.46 -6.90
CA SER A 141 8.09 -5.39 -8.05
C SER A 141 7.70 -6.80 -7.64
N GLU A 142 8.23 -7.27 -6.50
CA GLU A 142 7.83 -8.58 -5.95
C GLU A 142 6.36 -8.60 -5.58
N PHE A 143 5.88 -7.53 -4.92
CA PHE A 143 4.47 -7.40 -4.57
C PHE A 143 3.58 -7.50 -5.81
N LEU A 144 3.90 -6.76 -6.88
CA LEU A 144 3.13 -6.82 -8.12
C LEU A 144 3.09 -8.23 -8.71
N SER A 145 4.20 -8.97 -8.61
CA SER A 145 4.27 -10.34 -9.14
C SER A 145 3.40 -11.32 -8.36
N MET A 146 3.06 -11.01 -7.11
CA MET A 146 2.21 -11.85 -6.26
C MET A 146 0.72 -11.69 -6.55
N VAL A 147 0.33 -10.57 -7.15
CA VAL A 147 -1.09 -10.26 -7.34
C VAL A 147 -1.68 -11.08 -8.47
N GLU A 148 -2.66 -11.90 -8.15
CA GLU A 148 -3.41 -12.70 -9.14
C GLU A 148 -4.60 -11.86 -9.63
N ASN A 149 -4.59 -11.57 -10.90
CA ASN A 149 -5.63 -10.75 -11.51
C ASN A 149 -6.96 -11.48 -11.61
#